data_ccf99c2225a1517f98353a68935ed826
#
_entry.id   ccf99c2225a1517f98353a68935ed826
#
_cell.length_a   1.000
_cell.length_b   1.000
_cell.length_c   1.000
_cell.angle_alpha   90.00
_cell.angle_beta   90.00
_cell.angle_gamma   90.00
#
_symmetry.space_group_name_H-M   'P 1'
#
loop_
_entity.id
_entity.type
_entity.pdbx_description
1 polymer ?
#
loop_
_entity_poly.entity_id
_entity_poly.type
_entity_poly.pdbx_seq_one_letter_code
_entity_poly.pdbx_strand_id
1 'polypeptide(L)'
;MKKILLLFVCLFVCWVLSAQQRIKVACVGNSITYGTGLSDRATQSYPVKLQKLLGERYEVENFGKPGATLLNQGHRPYTRQEEYRKALDFAGDIVVIHLGINDTDPRNWPNYRDFFVKDYLKLIDTFREANPAVRIIIARMTPIADRHIRFLSGTRDWHGEIQTAIETVARYAGIQLIDFHEPLYPYPYLLPDAVHPAAEGAAIMARTVYSAITGDYGGLKLSPLYTDNMILQRDTPLKVHGIANAGEQVTVCIDRQRWITKAAPDGKWSVKLSPLKAGGPYTLTISTPHRILKYTNVLIGEVWLCSGQSNMEFMLRQTITGKKDIPQAADEQLRLYDMKARWRTDAVQWDASVLDSLNHLQYYKETEWEICTPANAAHFSAIAYYFGQMLRDSLKVPVGLICNAIG
;
A
#
# COMPACT_ATOMS: atom_id res chain seq x y z
N MET A 1 -18.07 -6.68 -62.04
CA MET A 1 -18.45 -5.87 -60.89
C MET A 1 -19.12 -6.62 -59.76
N LYS A 2 -20.09 -7.55 -60.00
CA LYS A 2 -20.78 -8.31 -58.92
C LYS A 2 -19.89 -9.26 -58.10
N LYS A 3 -18.81 -9.86 -58.69
CA LYS A 3 -17.92 -10.76 -57.95
C LYS A 3 -16.92 -10.01 -57.05
N ILE A 4 -16.50 -8.79 -57.39
CA ILE A 4 -15.63 -7.95 -56.56
C ILE A 4 -16.38 -7.39 -55.34
N LEU A 5 -17.67 -7.06 -55.54
CA LEU A 5 -18.51 -6.58 -54.44
C LEU A 5 -18.77 -7.65 -53.36
N LEU A 6 -18.91 -8.94 -53.77
CA LEU A 6 -19.12 -10.05 -52.87
C LEU A 6 -17.85 -10.32 -52.02
N LEU A 7 -16.66 -10.17 -52.58
CA LEU A 7 -15.39 -10.36 -51.88
C LEU A 7 -15.14 -9.26 -50.80
N PHE A 8 -15.53 -8.02 -51.07
CA PHE A 8 -15.44 -6.93 -50.13
C PHE A 8 -16.44 -7.05 -48.98
N VAL A 9 -17.66 -7.55 -49.26
CA VAL A 9 -18.65 -7.82 -48.19
C VAL A 9 -18.23 -8.96 -47.28
N CYS A 10 -17.65 -10.05 -47.85
CA CYS A 10 -17.12 -11.16 -47.05
C CYS A 10 -15.91 -10.74 -46.21
N LEU A 11 -15.00 -9.89 -46.72
CA LEU A 11 -13.88 -9.36 -45.94
C LEU A 11 -14.34 -8.40 -44.81
N PHE A 12 -15.38 -7.58 -45.05
CA PHE A 12 -15.96 -6.69 -44.07
C PHE A 12 -16.73 -7.44 -42.97
N VAL A 13 -17.45 -8.52 -43.35
CA VAL A 13 -18.16 -9.40 -42.38
C VAL A 13 -17.17 -10.22 -41.54
N CYS A 14 -16.04 -10.67 -42.09
CA CYS A 14 -14.98 -11.31 -41.28
C CYS A 14 -14.29 -10.34 -40.32
N TRP A 15 -14.25 -9.03 -40.62
CA TRP A 15 -13.68 -8.01 -39.72
C TRP A 15 -14.62 -7.63 -38.57
N VAL A 16 -15.94 -7.73 -38.75
CA VAL A 16 -16.96 -7.39 -37.76
C VAL A 16 -17.23 -8.57 -36.79
N LEU A 17 -16.79 -9.79 -37.10
CA LEU A 17 -17.06 -10.98 -36.29
C LEU A 17 -15.89 -11.41 -35.37
N SER A 18 -14.81 -10.66 -35.30
CA SER A 18 -13.87 -10.82 -34.19
C SER A 18 -14.41 -10.11 -32.97
N ALA A 19 -15.47 -10.64 -32.36
CA ALA A 19 -15.85 -10.28 -31.00
C ALA A 19 -14.61 -10.59 -30.13
N GLN A 20 -13.90 -9.55 -29.74
CA GLN A 20 -12.69 -9.70 -28.93
C GLN A 20 -13.10 -10.46 -27.66
N GLN A 21 -12.64 -11.70 -27.54
CA GLN A 21 -12.98 -12.56 -26.41
C GLN A 21 -12.59 -11.84 -25.12
N ARG A 22 -13.54 -11.69 -24.20
CA ARG A 22 -13.30 -11.04 -22.93
C ARG A 22 -12.31 -11.84 -22.11
N ILE A 23 -11.43 -11.16 -21.39
CA ILE A 23 -10.52 -11.78 -20.43
C ILE A 23 -11.32 -12.17 -19.17
N LYS A 24 -11.40 -13.44 -18.88
CA LYS A 24 -12.17 -13.97 -17.76
C LYS A 24 -11.41 -13.87 -16.45
N VAL A 25 -11.98 -13.25 -15.43
CA VAL A 25 -11.40 -13.11 -14.09
C VAL A 25 -12.28 -13.80 -13.07
N ALA A 26 -11.82 -14.89 -12.49
CA ALA A 26 -12.50 -15.61 -11.43
C ALA A 26 -12.05 -15.11 -10.05
N CYS A 27 -12.96 -14.54 -9.26
CA CYS A 27 -12.72 -14.16 -7.88
C CYS A 27 -13.14 -15.29 -6.95
N VAL A 28 -12.19 -16.10 -6.53
CA VAL A 28 -12.36 -17.28 -5.66
C VAL A 28 -12.13 -16.90 -4.21
N GLY A 29 -13.02 -17.32 -3.30
CA GLY A 29 -12.83 -16.96 -1.90
C GLY A 29 -13.98 -17.35 -0.97
N ASN A 30 -14.00 -16.69 0.18
CA ASN A 30 -14.94 -16.91 1.26
C ASN A 30 -16.07 -15.85 1.30
N SER A 31 -16.63 -15.59 2.48
CA SER A 31 -17.66 -14.58 2.73
C SER A 31 -17.26 -13.16 2.32
N ILE A 32 -15.99 -12.82 2.40
CA ILE A 32 -15.47 -11.49 2.01
C ILE A 32 -15.54 -11.33 0.50
N THR A 33 -15.11 -12.35 -0.27
CA THR A 33 -15.27 -12.37 -1.73
C THR A 33 -16.73 -12.37 -2.13
N TYR A 34 -17.56 -13.16 -1.43
CA TYR A 34 -19.00 -13.17 -1.63
C TYR A 34 -19.63 -11.77 -1.43
N GLY A 35 -19.16 -11.00 -0.46
CA GLY A 35 -19.67 -9.69 -0.10
C GLY A 35 -20.67 -9.73 1.06
N THR A 36 -20.44 -10.62 2.04
CA THR A 36 -21.23 -10.68 3.27
C THR A 36 -21.12 -9.36 4.04
N GLY A 37 -22.24 -8.91 4.61
CA GLY A 37 -22.32 -7.66 5.38
C GLY A 37 -22.56 -6.40 4.54
N LEU A 38 -22.49 -6.50 3.20
CA LEU A 38 -22.81 -5.37 2.32
C LEU A 38 -24.32 -5.23 2.16
N SER A 39 -24.82 -4.00 2.17
CA SER A 39 -26.25 -3.68 1.98
C SER A 39 -26.74 -4.06 0.58
N ASP A 40 -25.90 -3.93 -0.43
CA ASP A 40 -26.16 -4.36 -1.80
C ASP A 40 -24.91 -5.03 -2.38
N ARG A 41 -24.84 -6.34 -2.27
CA ARG A 41 -23.75 -7.15 -2.79
C ARG A 41 -23.57 -7.01 -4.31
N ALA A 42 -24.66 -6.84 -5.05
CA ALA A 42 -24.65 -6.79 -6.51
C ALA A 42 -23.94 -5.54 -7.05
N THR A 43 -23.81 -4.49 -6.24
CA THR A 43 -23.13 -3.25 -6.63
C THR A 43 -21.88 -2.94 -5.80
N GLN A 44 -21.74 -3.54 -4.60
CA GLN A 44 -20.74 -3.13 -3.62
C GLN A 44 -19.63 -4.16 -3.38
N SER A 45 -19.81 -5.43 -3.73
CA SER A 45 -18.75 -6.45 -3.55
C SER A 45 -17.51 -6.12 -4.38
N TYR A 46 -16.32 -6.52 -3.88
CA TYR A 46 -15.08 -6.19 -4.57
C TYR A 46 -15.01 -6.76 -6.00
N PRO A 47 -15.55 -7.95 -6.33
CA PRO A 47 -15.55 -8.43 -7.71
C PRO A 47 -16.36 -7.54 -8.65
N VAL A 48 -17.52 -7.05 -8.20
CA VAL A 48 -18.35 -6.12 -8.99
C VAL A 48 -17.67 -4.77 -9.18
N LYS A 49 -17.03 -4.24 -8.13
CA LYS A 49 -16.24 -3.01 -8.23
C LYS A 49 -15.03 -3.21 -9.15
N LEU A 50 -14.40 -4.38 -9.10
CA LEU A 50 -13.31 -4.76 -10.00
C LEU A 50 -13.77 -4.78 -11.46
N GLN A 51 -14.93 -5.36 -11.74
CA GLN A 51 -15.53 -5.33 -13.10
C GLN A 51 -15.67 -3.90 -13.62
N LYS A 52 -16.16 -2.97 -12.77
CA LYS A 52 -16.27 -1.55 -13.15
C LYS A 52 -14.93 -0.90 -13.46
N LEU A 53 -13.89 -1.24 -12.70
CA LEU A 53 -12.53 -0.71 -12.91
C LEU A 53 -11.89 -1.27 -14.18
N LEU A 54 -12.05 -2.56 -14.46
CA LEU A 54 -11.46 -3.25 -15.62
C LEU A 54 -12.18 -2.97 -16.93
N GLY A 55 -13.48 -2.59 -16.88
CA GLY A 55 -14.31 -2.28 -18.03
C GLY A 55 -14.71 -3.50 -18.85
N GLU A 56 -15.24 -3.26 -20.05
CA GLU A 56 -15.90 -4.26 -20.90
C GLU A 56 -14.96 -5.31 -21.52
N ARG A 57 -13.66 -5.04 -21.53
CA ARG A 57 -12.64 -5.99 -22.01
C ARG A 57 -12.55 -7.23 -21.12
N TYR A 58 -13.02 -7.13 -19.89
CA TYR A 58 -12.94 -8.19 -18.88
C TYR A 58 -14.34 -8.68 -18.52
N GLU A 59 -14.41 -9.94 -18.06
CA GLU A 59 -15.57 -10.57 -17.48
C GLU A 59 -15.19 -11.08 -16.09
N VAL A 60 -15.70 -10.42 -15.04
CA VAL A 60 -15.35 -10.72 -13.65
C VAL A 60 -16.49 -11.45 -12.97
N GLU A 61 -16.24 -12.68 -12.51
CA GLU A 61 -17.21 -13.50 -11.82
C GLU A 61 -16.83 -13.76 -10.36
N ASN A 62 -17.87 -13.79 -9.50
CA ASN A 62 -17.75 -13.93 -8.06
C ASN A 62 -18.06 -15.38 -7.63
N PHE A 63 -17.04 -16.12 -7.25
CA PHE A 63 -17.11 -17.48 -6.72
C PHE A 63 -16.83 -17.53 -5.21
N GLY A 64 -17.22 -16.51 -4.48
CA GLY A 64 -17.11 -16.46 -3.01
C GLY A 64 -18.14 -17.34 -2.33
N LYS A 65 -17.70 -18.12 -1.31
CA LYS A 65 -18.57 -18.97 -0.47
C LYS A 65 -18.45 -18.61 1.00
N PRO A 66 -19.50 -18.07 1.64
CA PRO A 66 -19.47 -17.77 3.07
C PRO A 66 -19.07 -18.97 3.93
N GLY A 67 -18.13 -18.74 4.84
CA GLY A 67 -17.61 -19.77 5.76
C GLY A 67 -16.63 -20.76 5.13
N ALA A 68 -16.30 -20.67 3.85
CA ALA A 68 -15.39 -21.61 3.21
C ALA A 68 -13.98 -21.52 3.77
N THR A 69 -13.38 -22.70 4.02
CA THR A 69 -11.99 -22.90 4.42
C THR A 69 -11.12 -23.29 3.23
N LEU A 70 -9.84 -22.96 3.29
CA LEU A 70 -8.86 -23.51 2.37
C LEU A 70 -8.59 -24.98 2.68
N LEU A 71 -8.38 -25.29 3.97
CA LEU A 71 -8.12 -26.66 4.44
C LEU A 71 -9.21 -27.63 3.99
N ASN A 72 -8.81 -28.72 3.32
CA ASN A 72 -9.73 -29.77 2.87
C ASN A 72 -10.31 -30.60 4.02
N GLN A 73 -9.69 -30.55 5.20
CA GLN A 73 -10.16 -31.14 6.45
C GLN A 73 -10.96 -30.14 7.31
N GLY A 74 -11.02 -28.88 6.89
CA GLY A 74 -11.74 -27.85 7.59
C GLY A 74 -13.26 -28.12 7.66
N HIS A 75 -13.96 -27.34 8.50
CA HIS A 75 -15.39 -27.55 8.70
C HIS A 75 -16.24 -27.25 7.45
N ARG A 76 -15.72 -26.49 6.47
CA ARG A 76 -16.38 -26.18 5.20
C ARG A 76 -15.37 -26.00 4.05
N PRO A 77 -14.74 -27.07 3.58
CA PRO A 77 -13.74 -26.97 2.52
C PRO A 77 -14.29 -26.31 1.25
N TYR A 78 -13.57 -25.33 0.71
CA TYR A 78 -13.97 -24.66 -0.54
C TYR A 78 -14.07 -25.64 -1.70
N THR A 79 -13.17 -26.62 -1.78
CA THR A 79 -13.14 -27.65 -2.81
C THR A 79 -14.37 -28.56 -2.86
N ARG A 80 -15.19 -28.56 -1.80
CA ARG A 80 -16.46 -29.31 -1.73
C ARG A 80 -17.68 -28.46 -2.05
N GLN A 81 -17.52 -27.16 -2.33
CA GLN A 81 -18.63 -26.24 -2.58
C GLN A 81 -18.99 -26.19 -4.07
N GLU A 82 -20.21 -25.78 -4.37
CA GLU A 82 -20.69 -25.59 -5.73
C GLU A 82 -19.92 -24.46 -6.45
N GLU A 83 -19.59 -23.39 -5.71
CA GLU A 83 -18.83 -22.24 -6.20
C GLU A 83 -17.45 -22.65 -6.73
N TYR A 84 -16.80 -23.63 -6.12
CA TYR A 84 -15.55 -24.18 -6.62
C TYR A 84 -15.72 -24.84 -8.01
N ARG A 85 -16.75 -25.67 -8.18
CA ARG A 85 -17.04 -26.31 -9.49
C ARG A 85 -17.34 -25.28 -10.55
N LYS A 86 -18.19 -24.30 -10.22
CA LYS A 86 -18.50 -23.17 -11.13
C LYS A 86 -17.25 -22.37 -11.50
N ALA A 87 -16.34 -22.16 -10.58
CA ALA A 87 -15.08 -21.47 -10.87
C ALA A 87 -14.17 -22.27 -11.81
N LEU A 88 -14.12 -23.60 -11.69
CA LEU A 88 -13.39 -24.45 -12.63
C LEU A 88 -14.06 -24.45 -14.02
N ASP A 89 -15.40 -24.60 -14.07
CA ASP A 89 -16.16 -24.61 -15.33
C ASP A 89 -16.06 -23.25 -16.06
N PHE A 90 -15.93 -22.15 -15.30
CA PHE A 90 -15.70 -20.82 -15.86
C PHE A 90 -14.35 -20.72 -16.59
N ALA A 91 -13.35 -21.53 -16.18
CA ALA A 91 -12.02 -21.59 -16.77
C ALA A 91 -11.40 -20.20 -16.99
N GLY A 92 -11.29 -19.41 -15.89
CA GLY A 92 -10.80 -18.03 -15.95
C GLY A 92 -9.38 -17.90 -16.50
N ASP A 93 -9.12 -16.85 -17.28
CA ASP A 93 -7.77 -16.48 -17.71
C ASP A 93 -6.93 -15.95 -16.54
N ILE A 94 -7.62 -15.35 -15.56
CA ILE A 94 -7.03 -14.86 -14.31
C ILE A 94 -7.87 -15.41 -13.15
N VAL A 95 -7.22 -15.99 -12.15
CA VAL A 95 -7.88 -16.46 -10.92
C VAL A 95 -7.28 -15.75 -9.73
N VAL A 96 -8.12 -15.03 -8.98
CA VAL A 96 -7.76 -14.32 -7.76
C VAL A 96 -8.29 -15.11 -6.56
N ILE A 97 -7.40 -15.63 -5.70
CA ILE A 97 -7.78 -16.48 -4.57
C ILE A 97 -7.59 -15.75 -3.26
N HIS A 98 -8.68 -15.62 -2.48
CA HIS A 98 -8.70 -15.04 -1.14
C HIS A 98 -9.35 -16.02 -0.15
N LEU A 99 -8.57 -16.95 0.38
CA LEU A 99 -8.96 -17.96 1.38
C LEU A 99 -7.99 -17.93 2.57
N GLY A 100 -8.39 -18.55 3.69
CA GLY A 100 -7.59 -18.68 4.90
C GLY A 100 -8.26 -18.10 6.16
N ILE A 101 -9.10 -17.07 6.03
CA ILE A 101 -9.67 -16.40 7.22
C ILE A 101 -10.58 -17.31 8.05
N ASN A 102 -11.30 -18.24 7.43
CA ASN A 102 -12.11 -19.23 8.15
C ASN A 102 -11.27 -20.39 8.71
N ASP A 103 -10.05 -20.53 8.22
CA ASP A 103 -9.10 -21.50 8.74
C ASP A 103 -8.56 -21.10 10.11
N THR A 104 -8.69 -19.84 10.53
CA THR A 104 -8.41 -19.35 11.89
C THR A 104 -9.37 -19.91 12.95
N ASP A 105 -10.43 -20.63 12.56
CA ASP A 105 -11.36 -21.26 13.51
C ASP A 105 -10.64 -22.34 14.31
N PRO A 106 -10.86 -22.43 15.66
CA PRO A 106 -10.26 -23.46 16.51
C PRO A 106 -10.51 -24.91 16.08
N ARG A 107 -11.55 -25.16 15.30
CA ARG A 107 -11.83 -26.48 14.72
C ARG A 107 -10.90 -26.85 13.58
N ASN A 108 -10.24 -25.89 12.96
CA ASN A 108 -9.43 -26.06 11.75
C ASN A 108 -7.93 -25.97 12.07
N TRP A 109 -7.41 -24.77 12.35
CA TRP A 109 -5.98 -24.50 12.38
C TRP A 109 -5.16 -25.37 13.33
N PRO A 110 -5.50 -25.47 14.62
CA PRO A 110 -4.69 -26.25 15.53
C PRO A 110 -4.60 -27.74 15.18
N ASN A 111 -5.57 -28.24 14.42
CA ASN A 111 -5.64 -29.66 14.07
C ASN A 111 -5.04 -29.98 12.69
N TYR A 112 -5.10 -29.03 11.74
CA TYR A 112 -4.84 -29.32 10.33
C TYR A 112 -3.84 -28.38 9.66
N ARG A 113 -3.18 -27.48 10.40
CA ARG A 113 -2.25 -26.48 9.86
C ARG A 113 -1.18 -27.04 8.94
N ASP A 114 -0.69 -28.25 9.20
CA ASP A 114 0.38 -28.88 8.43
C ASP A 114 -0.05 -29.23 7.00
N PHE A 115 -1.35 -29.24 6.74
CA PHE A 115 -1.90 -29.49 5.40
C PHE A 115 -2.11 -28.21 4.58
N PHE A 116 -2.07 -27.03 5.19
CA PHE A 116 -2.50 -25.77 4.57
C PHE A 116 -1.75 -25.47 3.27
N VAL A 117 -0.42 -25.49 3.30
CA VAL A 117 0.41 -25.22 2.11
C VAL A 117 0.15 -26.25 1.01
N LYS A 118 0.06 -27.53 1.37
CA LYS A 118 -0.22 -28.63 0.42
C LYS A 118 -1.61 -28.47 -0.21
N ASP A 119 -2.62 -28.20 0.59
CA ASP A 119 -3.99 -28.04 0.11
C ASP A 119 -4.13 -26.81 -0.79
N TYR A 120 -3.41 -25.72 -0.48
CA TYR A 120 -3.41 -24.52 -1.32
C TYR A 120 -2.71 -24.77 -2.66
N LEU A 121 -1.55 -25.41 -2.67
CA LEU A 121 -0.86 -25.76 -3.91
C LEU A 121 -1.73 -26.65 -4.78
N LYS A 122 -2.41 -27.65 -4.18
CA LYS A 122 -3.36 -28.50 -4.91
C LYS A 122 -4.52 -27.71 -5.50
N LEU A 123 -5.07 -26.74 -4.77
CA LEU A 123 -6.13 -25.84 -5.30
C LEU A 123 -5.63 -25.05 -6.52
N ILE A 124 -4.41 -24.51 -6.44
CA ILE A 124 -3.77 -23.82 -7.58
C ILE A 124 -3.65 -24.74 -8.79
N ASP A 125 -3.20 -25.97 -8.57
CA ASP A 125 -3.00 -26.93 -9.66
C ASP A 125 -4.31 -27.33 -10.35
N THR A 126 -5.43 -27.43 -9.61
CA THR A 126 -6.73 -27.69 -10.25
C THR A 126 -7.20 -26.55 -11.17
N PHE A 127 -6.87 -25.30 -10.87
CA PHE A 127 -7.13 -24.18 -11.79
C PHE A 127 -6.20 -24.21 -13.01
N ARG A 128 -4.95 -24.64 -12.84
CA ARG A 128 -4.00 -24.85 -13.95
C ARG A 128 -4.42 -26.00 -14.86
N GLU A 129 -5.02 -27.05 -14.30
CA GLU A 129 -5.61 -28.14 -15.06
C GLU A 129 -6.83 -27.69 -15.87
N ALA A 130 -7.69 -26.85 -15.28
CA ALA A 130 -8.87 -26.29 -15.95
C ALA A 130 -8.50 -25.30 -17.07
N ASN A 131 -7.45 -24.50 -16.88
CA ASN A 131 -6.88 -23.61 -17.90
C ASN A 131 -5.35 -23.55 -17.77
N PRO A 132 -4.59 -24.26 -18.62
CA PRO A 132 -3.12 -24.27 -18.54
C PRO A 132 -2.45 -22.90 -18.71
N ALA A 133 -3.14 -21.93 -19.32
CA ALA A 133 -2.65 -20.57 -19.52
C ALA A 133 -3.05 -19.61 -18.36
N VAL A 134 -3.70 -20.11 -17.32
CA VAL A 134 -4.23 -19.29 -16.24
C VAL A 134 -3.14 -18.51 -15.49
N ARG A 135 -3.38 -17.23 -15.28
CA ARG A 135 -2.60 -16.41 -14.34
C ARG A 135 -3.24 -16.48 -12.96
N ILE A 136 -2.52 -17.07 -12.00
CA ILE A 136 -2.97 -17.15 -10.61
C ILE A 136 -2.42 -15.95 -9.81
N ILE A 137 -3.30 -15.34 -9.04
CA ILE A 137 -2.98 -14.30 -8.06
C ILE A 137 -3.56 -14.76 -6.72
N ILE A 138 -2.76 -14.81 -5.68
CA ILE A 138 -3.25 -15.08 -4.32
C ILE A 138 -3.14 -13.84 -3.46
N ALA A 139 -4.04 -13.72 -2.49
CA ALA A 139 -4.11 -12.57 -1.61
C ALA A 139 -3.76 -12.94 -0.17
N ARG A 140 -2.96 -12.08 0.51
CA ARG A 140 -2.93 -12.06 1.98
C ARG A 140 -4.33 -11.76 2.50
N MET A 141 -4.69 -12.39 3.62
CA MET A 141 -6.01 -12.20 4.22
C MET A 141 -6.21 -10.74 4.64
N THR A 142 -7.47 -10.29 4.60
CA THR A 142 -7.87 -9.04 5.24
C THR A 142 -7.58 -9.08 6.75
N PRO A 143 -7.40 -7.94 7.41
CA PRO A 143 -7.28 -7.91 8.86
C PRO A 143 -8.57 -8.41 9.53
N ILE A 144 -8.43 -8.92 10.74
CA ILE A 144 -9.54 -9.11 11.69
C ILE A 144 -9.33 -8.05 12.77
N ALA A 145 -10.34 -7.20 13.03
CA ALA A 145 -10.21 -6.19 14.06
C ALA A 145 -10.17 -6.82 15.45
N ASP A 146 -9.40 -6.22 16.35
CA ASP A 146 -9.11 -6.71 17.70
C ASP A 146 -10.37 -6.90 18.57
N ARG A 147 -11.45 -6.17 18.30
CA ARG A 147 -12.75 -6.33 18.98
C ARG A 147 -13.50 -7.62 18.60
N HIS A 148 -13.03 -8.40 17.63
CA HIS A 148 -13.67 -9.66 17.26
C HIS A 148 -13.44 -10.70 18.35
N ILE A 149 -14.50 -11.42 18.74
CA ILE A 149 -14.47 -12.40 19.85
C ILE A 149 -13.41 -13.49 19.66
N ARG A 150 -13.12 -13.88 18.43
CA ARG A 150 -12.06 -14.85 18.12
C ARG A 150 -10.66 -14.33 18.48
N PHE A 151 -10.43 -13.01 18.40
CA PHE A 151 -9.15 -12.42 18.80
C PHE A 151 -8.91 -12.47 20.30
N LEU A 152 -9.98 -12.45 21.09
CA LEU A 152 -9.90 -12.60 22.53
C LEU A 152 -9.51 -14.04 22.95
N SER A 153 -9.65 -15.02 22.06
CA SER A 153 -9.35 -16.44 22.29
C SER A 153 -8.02 -16.93 21.72
N GLY A 154 -7.12 -16.02 21.31
CA GLY A 154 -5.79 -16.39 20.79
C GLY A 154 -5.71 -16.70 19.28
N THR A 155 -6.82 -16.61 18.54
CA THR A 155 -6.81 -16.82 17.08
C THR A 155 -6.03 -15.75 16.30
N ARG A 156 -5.60 -14.69 16.97
CA ARG A 156 -4.71 -13.66 16.42
C ARG A 156 -3.40 -14.23 15.93
N ASP A 157 -2.78 -15.11 16.71
CA ASP A 157 -1.52 -15.75 16.34
C ASP A 157 -1.69 -16.65 15.13
N TRP A 158 -2.80 -17.39 15.07
CA TRP A 158 -3.11 -18.24 13.90
C TRP A 158 -3.34 -17.45 12.62
N HIS A 159 -3.92 -16.24 12.71
CA HIS A 159 -4.01 -15.35 11.56
C HIS A 159 -2.60 -15.02 11.01
N GLY A 160 -1.65 -14.68 11.87
CA GLY A 160 -0.26 -14.43 11.50
C GLY A 160 0.42 -15.66 10.87
N GLU A 161 0.22 -16.85 11.48
CA GLU A 161 0.74 -18.11 10.94
C GLU A 161 0.18 -18.41 9.53
N ILE A 162 -1.12 -18.20 9.32
CA ILE A 162 -1.77 -18.42 8.02
C ILE A 162 -1.26 -17.40 6.98
N GLN A 163 -1.05 -16.14 7.36
CA GLN A 163 -0.43 -15.15 6.47
C GLN A 163 0.94 -15.63 5.98
N THR A 164 1.77 -16.11 6.90
CA THR A 164 3.10 -16.67 6.57
C THR A 164 3.00 -17.92 5.66
N ALA A 165 1.99 -18.75 5.88
CA ALA A 165 1.74 -19.91 5.04
C ALA A 165 1.31 -19.49 3.61
N ILE A 166 0.46 -18.48 3.47
CA ILE A 166 0.06 -17.90 2.16
C ILE A 166 1.29 -17.35 1.42
N GLU A 167 2.17 -16.59 2.10
CA GLU A 167 3.41 -16.09 1.52
C GLU A 167 4.33 -17.24 1.05
N THR A 168 4.36 -18.32 1.82
CA THR A 168 5.11 -19.54 1.47
C THR A 168 4.55 -20.18 0.21
N VAL A 169 3.22 -20.28 0.09
CA VAL A 169 2.56 -20.80 -1.13
C VAL A 169 2.92 -19.95 -2.34
N ALA A 170 2.84 -18.60 -2.23
CA ALA A 170 3.18 -17.72 -3.34
C ALA A 170 4.60 -17.94 -3.85
N ARG A 171 5.54 -18.08 -2.91
CA ARG A 171 6.96 -18.30 -3.22
C ARG A 171 7.19 -19.67 -3.85
N TYR A 172 6.60 -20.76 -3.32
CA TYR A 172 6.75 -22.10 -3.88
C TYR A 172 6.12 -22.24 -5.26
N ALA A 173 4.93 -21.68 -5.45
CA ALA A 173 4.22 -21.74 -6.73
C ALA A 173 4.77 -20.76 -7.78
N GLY A 174 5.62 -19.81 -7.39
CA GLY A 174 6.15 -18.75 -8.26
C GLY A 174 5.05 -17.82 -8.80
N ILE A 175 4.01 -17.53 -7.99
CA ILE A 175 2.84 -16.75 -8.39
C ILE A 175 2.77 -15.41 -7.68
N GLN A 176 1.99 -14.51 -8.24
CA GLN A 176 1.83 -13.16 -7.68
C GLN A 176 1.05 -13.21 -6.37
N LEU A 177 1.62 -12.57 -5.34
CA LEU A 177 0.96 -12.29 -4.07
C LEU A 177 0.52 -10.83 -4.04
N ILE A 178 -0.75 -10.58 -3.69
CA ILE A 178 -1.27 -9.24 -3.40
C ILE A 178 -1.62 -9.12 -1.93
N ASP A 179 -1.76 -7.90 -1.46
CA ASP A 179 -1.98 -7.63 -0.05
C ASP A 179 -3.36 -6.98 0.19
N PHE A 180 -4.26 -7.71 0.86
CA PHE A 180 -5.52 -7.16 1.36
C PHE A 180 -5.44 -6.74 2.83
N HIS A 181 -4.34 -7.07 3.52
CA HIS A 181 -4.15 -6.74 4.93
C HIS A 181 -3.76 -5.27 5.12
N GLU A 182 -2.57 -4.90 4.62
CA GLU A 182 -1.99 -3.58 4.89
C GLU A 182 -2.88 -2.41 4.46
N PRO A 183 -3.55 -2.44 3.29
CA PRO A 183 -4.42 -1.33 2.88
C PRO A 183 -5.68 -1.15 3.75
N LEU A 184 -6.10 -2.18 4.50
CA LEU A 184 -7.29 -2.14 5.36
C LEU A 184 -6.94 -2.04 6.85
N TYR A 185 -5.76 -2.50 7.25
CA TYR A 185 -5.35 -2.59 8.66
C TYR A 185 -5.44 -1.27 9.42
N PRO A 186 -5.03 -0.12 8.84
CA PRO A 186 -5.14 1.17 9.53
C PRO A 186 -6.58 1.67 9.72
N TYR A 187 -7.57 1.05 9.08
CA TYR A 187 -8.95 1.52 9.03
C TYR A 187 -9.94 0.51 9.61
N PRO A 188 -9.90 0.24 10.93
CA PRO A 188 -10.77 -0.78 11.54
C PRO A 188 -12.26 -0.48 11.42
N TYR A 189 -12.65 0.78 11.20
CA TYR A 189 -14.04 1.17 10.93
C TYR A 189 -14.58 0.63 9.59
N LEU A 190 -13.69 0.31 8.64
CA LEU A 190 -14.05 -0.35 7.38
C LEU A 190 -14.46 -1.82 7.54
N LEU A 191 -14.34 -2.36 8.76
CA LEU A 191 -14.73 -3.72 9.12
C LEU A 191 -15.85 -3.65 10.19
N PRO A 192 -17.11 -3.31 9.84
CA PRO A 192 -18.18 -3.03 10.82
C PRO A 192 -18.42 -4.14 11.83
N ASP A 193 -18.35 -5.40 11.39
CA ASP A 193 -18.45 -6.60 12.24
C ASP A 193 -17.09 -7.18 12.66
N ALA A 194 -16.02 -6.39 12.47
CA ALA A 194 -14.62 -6.74 12.74
C ALA A 194 -13.98 -7.74 11.77
N VAL A 195 -14.68 -8.21 10.74
CA VAL A 195 -14.17 -9.20 9.75
C VAL A 195 -14.49 -8.79 8.31
N HIS A 196 -15.74 -8.41 8.04
CA HIS A 196 -16.22 -8.17 6.68
C HIS A 196 -16.07 -6.71 6.29
N PRO A 197 -15.38 -6.41 5.17
CA PRO A 197 -15.22 -5.05 4.70
C PRO A 197 -16.55 -4.40 4.28
N ALA A 198 -16.77 -3.16 4.70
CA ALA A 198 -17.80 -2.30 4.17
C ALA A 198 -17.57 -1.98 2.68
N ALA A 199 -18.49 -1.28 2.05
CA ALA A 199 -18.40 -0.94 0.63
C ALA A 199 -17.12 -0.17 0.24
N GLU A 200 -16.60 0.68 1.13
CA GLU A 200 -15.33 1.38 0.93
C GLU A 200 -14.14 0.42 1.03
N GLY A 201 -14.12 -0.47 2.03
CA GLY A 201 -13.09 -1.51 2.15
C GLY A 201 -13.09 -2.45 0.94
N ALA A 202 -14.26 -2.84 0.44
CA ALA A 202 -14.39 -3.60 -0.81
C ALA A 202 -13.85 -2.84 -2.04
N ALA A 203 -13.96 -1.50 -2.06
CA ALA A 203 -13.36 -0.68 -3.13
C ALA A 203 -11.84 -0.67 -3.07
N ILE A 204 -11.25 -0.65 -1.87
CA ILE A 204 -9.80 -0.78 -1.68
C ILE A 204 -9.31 -2.13 -2.21
N MET A 205 -9.99 -3.23 -1.86
CA MET A 205 -9.66 -4.57 -2.36
C MET A 205 -9.77 -4.64 -3.90
N ALA A 206 -10.84 -4.10 -4.49
CA ALA A 206 -11.00 -4.06 -5.94
C ALA A 206 -9.85 -3.31 -6.63
N ARG A 207 -9.42 -2.20 -6.06
CA ARG A 207 -8.29 -1.40 -6.57
C ARG A 207 -6.97 -2.16 -6.48
N THR A 208 -6.75 -2.89 -5.39
CA THR A 208 -5.56 -3.75 -5.22
C THR A 208 -5.48 -4.84 -6.31
N VAL A 209 -6.60 -5.51 -6.59
CA VAL A 209 -6.68 -6.51 -7.68
C VAL A 209 -6.52 -5.85 -9.04
N TYR A 210 -7.17 -4.72 -9.28
CA TYR A 210 -7.04 -3.95 -10.53
C TYR A 210 -5.58 -3.63 -10.83
N SER A 211 -4.86 -3.06 -9.87
CA SER A 211 -3.44 -2.73 -10.03
C SER A 211 -2.60 -3.96 -10.31
N ALA A 212 -2.87 -5.08 -9.64
CA ALA A 212 -2.16 -6.34 -9.88
C ALA A 212 -2.41 -6.90 -11.28
N ILE A 213 -3.64 -6.79 -11.81
CA ILE A 213 -4.01 -7.28 -13.15
C ILE A 213 -3.40 -6.40 -14.24
N THR A 214 -3.56 -5.09 -14.12
CA THR A 214 -3.23 -4.11 -15.17
C THR A 214 -1.79 -3.60 -15.09
N GLY A 215 -1.17 -3.68 -13.91
CA GLY A 215 0.11 -3.02 -13.62
C GLY A 215 -0.02 -1.51 -13.38
N ASP A 216 -1.23 -0.97 -13.34
CA ASP A 216 -1.49 0.44 -13.07
C ASP A 216 -1.58 0.70 -11.56
N TYR A 217 -0.55 1.32 -11.01
CA TYR A 217 -0.45 1.75 -9.61
C TYR A 217 -0.67 3.26 -9.43
N GLY A 218 -1.17 3.93 -10.47
CA GLY A 218 -1.42 5.38 -10.50
C GLY A 218 -0.16 6.20 -10.72
N GLY A 219 0.84 5.62 -11.41
CA GLY A 219 2.06 6.27 -11.84
C GLY A 219 3.06 6.53 -10.72
N LEU A 220 4.04 7.40 -11.01
CA LEU A 220 5.15 7.71 -10.11
C LEU A 220 4.71 8.46 -8.86
N LYS A 221 5.00 7.89 -7.68
CA LYS A 221 4.71 8.47 -6.35
C LYS A 221 5.88 8.25 -5.40
N LEU A 222 6.07 9.20 -4.49
CA LEU A 222 7.06 9.16 -3.42
C LEU A 222 6.41 9.42 -2.06
N SER A 223 7.16 9.16 -0.99
CA SER A 223 6.78 9.54 0.37
C SER A 223 6.61 11.05 0.49
N PRO A 224 5.70 11.55 1.35
CA PRO A 224 5.57 12.99 1.67
C PRO A 224 6.83 13.65 2.22
N LEU A 225 7.81 12.86 2.68
CA LEU A 225 9.11 13.39 3.11
C LEU A 225 9.94 14.01 1.97
N TYR A 226 9.62 13.69 0.70
CA TYR A 226 10.30 14.28 -0.45
C TYR A 226 9.61 15.60 -0.82
N THR A 227 10.20 16.70 -0.39
CA THR A 227 9.78 18.06 -0.73
C THR A 227 10.99 18.93 -1.10
N ASP A 228 10.77 20.11 -1.62
CA ASP A 228 11.83 21.09 -1.75
C ASP A 228 12.50 21.36 -0.40
N ASN A 229 13.70 21.87 -0.39
CA ASN A 229 14.50 22.19 0.80
C ASN A 229 14.91 20.97 1.67
N MET A 230 14.61 19.73 1.28
CA MET A 230 14.97 18.54 2.08
C MET A 230 16.48 18.38 2.25
N ILE A 231 16.84 17.64 3.29
CA ILE A 231 18.20 17.12 3.48
C ILE A 231 18.20 15.60 3.33
N LEU A 232 19.19 15.07 2.61
CA LEU A 232 19.48 13.64 2.52
C LEU A 232 20.74 13.32 3.33
N GLN A 233 20.76 12.13 3.96
CA GLN A 233 21.87 11.69 4.82
C GLN A 233 23.18 11.56 4.03
N ARG A 234 24.26 12.15 4.56
CA ARG A 234 25.62 12.04 3.99
C ARG A 234 26.31 10.74 4.33
N ASP A 235 27.40 10.44 3.62
CA ASP A 235 28.40 9.39 3.92
C ASP A 235 27.85 7.97 4.07
N THR A 236 26.61 7.73 3.69
CA THR A 236 25.95 6.41 3.71
C THR A 236 25.20 6.16 2.42
N PRO A 237 25.05 4.90 1.97
CA PRO A 237 24.23 4.60 0.82
C PRO A 237 22.76 4.97 1.08
N LEU A 238 22.19 5.82 0.23
CA LEU A 238 20.81 6.27 0.36
C LEU A 238 19.88 5.37 -0.45
N LYS A 239 18.83 4.87 0.19
CA LYS A 239 17.75 4.16 -0.50
C LYS A 239 16.65 5.16 -0.87
N VAL A 240 16.54 5.47 -2.17
CA VAL A 240 15.39 6.19 -2.73
C VAL A 240 14.39 5.15 -3.25
N HIS A 241 13.13 5.28 -2.87
CA HIS A 241 12.10 4.30 -3.22
C HIS A 241 10.74 4.97 -3.38
N GLY A 242 9.84 4.28 -4.05
CA GLY A 242 8.48 4.75 -4.28
C GLY A 242 7.64 3.74 -5.05
N ILE A 243 6.56 4.23 -5.63
CA ILE A 243 5.63 3.48 -6.48
C ILE A 243 5.68 4.04 -7.89
N ALA A 244 5.56 3.18 -8.88
CA ALA A 244 5.32 3.50 -10.29
C ALA A 244 4.50 2.36 -10.92
N ASN A 245 4.09 2.50 -12.18
CA ASN A 245 3.41 1.40 -12.85
C ASN A 245 4.35 0.20 -13.05
N ALA A 246 3.81 -1.00 -12.99
CA ALA A 246 4.61 -2.23 -13.09
C ALA A 246 5.46 -2.27 -14.36
N GLY A 247 6.75 -2.59 -14.22
CA GLY A 247 7.68 -2.63 -15.33
C GLY A 247 8.15 -1.27 -15.86
N GLU A 248 7.61 -0.16 -15.35
CA GLU A 248 7.99 1.19 -15.76
C GLU A 248 9.43 1.49 -15.32
N GLN A 249 10.20 2.06 -16.23
CA GLN A 249 11.57 2.48 -15.92
C GLN A 249 11.53 3.75 -15.08
N VAL A 250 12.25 3.74 -13.96
CA VAL A 250 12.43 4.89 -13.09
C VAL A 250 13.89 5.33 -13.13
N THR A 251 14.10 6.61 -13.38
CA THR A 251 15.42 7.24 -13.35
C THR A 251 15.48 8.22 -12.18
N VAL A 252 16.52 8.11 -11.37
CA VAL A 252 16.82 9.03 -10.27
C VAL A 252 18.11 9.76 -10.57
N CYS A 253 18.08 11.09 -10.52
CA CYS A 253 19.25 11.95 -10.75
C CYS A 253 19.42 12.93 -9.59
N ILE A 254 20.64 13.04 -9.08
CA ILE A 254 21.06 14.09 -8.16
C ILE A 254 22.51 14.47 -8.45
N ASP A 255 22.82 15.76 -8.43
CA ASP A 255 24.12 16.28 -8.87
C ASP A 255 24.46 15.76 -10.28
N ARG A 256 25.60 15.13 -10.48
CA ARG A 256 26.04 14.51 -11.74
C ARG A 256 25.77 13.01 -11.82
N GLN A 257 25.12 12.45 -10.83
CA GLN A 257 24.89 11.01 -10.72
C GLN A 257 23.50 10.63 -11.21
N ARG A 258 23.42 9.47 -11.86
CA ARG A 258 22.17 8.93 -12.42
C ARG A 258 22.06 7.44 -12.13
N TRP A 259 20.90 7.02 -11.64
CA TRP A 259 20.56 5.62 -11.41
C TRP A 259 19.28 5.27 -12.14
N ILE A 260 19.19 4.03 -12.60
CA ILE A 260 18.05 3.52 -13.33
C ILE A 260 17.60 2.21 -12.66
N THR A 261 16.30 2.05 -12.50
CA THR A 261 15.66 0.84 -12.03
C THR A 261 14.35 0.60 -12.78
N LYS A 262 13.70 -0.53 -12.54
CA LYS A 262 12.36 -0.82 -13.02
C LYS A 262 11.45 -1.06 -11.82
N ALA A 263 10.21 -0.60 -11.90
CA ALA A 263 9.18 -0.95 -10.93
C ALA A 263 8.86 -2.46 -11.03
N ALA A 264 8.80 -3.11 -9.89
CA ALA A 264 8.44 -4.51 -9.77
C ALA A 264 6.95 -4.75 -10.14
N PRO A 265 6.49 -6.00 -10.28
CA PRO A 265 5.09 -6.31 -10.56
C PRO A 265 4.09 -5.76 -9.52
N ASP A 266 4.53 -5.47 -8.30
CA ASP A 266 3.75 -4.83 -7.23
C ASP A 266 3.81 -3.29 -7.26
N GLY A 267 4.40 -2.72 -8.30
CA GLY A 267 4.57 -1.28 -8.48
C GLY A 267 5.70 -0.65 -7.66
N LYS A 268 6.32 -1.39 -6.74
CA LYS A 268 7.42 -0.87 -5.92
C LYS A 268 8.71 -0.78 -6.71
N TRP A 269 9.45 0.29 -6.46
CA TRP A 269 10.81 0.45 -6.99
C TRP A 269 11.74 1.02 -5.93
N SER A 270 13.00 0.73 -6.06
CA SER A 270 14.04 1.37 -5.26
C SER A 270 15.37 1.43 -6.01
N VAL A 271 16.14 2.46 -5.71
CA VAL A 271 17.56 2.58 -6.06
C VAL A 271 18.38 2.84 -4.80
N LYS A 272 19.59 2.34 -4.79
CA LYS A 272 20.58 2.61 -3.75
C LYS A 272 21.62 3.55 -4.32
N LEU A 273 21.56 4.82 -3.92
CA LEU A 273 22.53 5.82 -4.31
C LEU A 273 23.88 5.55 -3.63
N SER A 274 24.98 5.82 -4.33
CA SER A 274 26.30 5.84 -3.71
C SER A 274 26.36 6.91 -2.62
N PRO A 275 27.19 6.72 -1.57
CA PRO A 275 27.35 7.73 -0.54
C PRO A 275 27.70 9.11 -1.13
N LEU A 276 26.96 10.12 -0.70
CA LEU A 276 27.19 11.52 -1.09
C LEU A 276 27.89 12.26 0.06
N LYS A 277 28.81 13.15 -0.27
CA LYS A 277 29.44 14.06 0.69
C LYS A 277 28.52 15.22 1.03
N ALA A 278 28.69 15.79 2.23
CA ALA A 278 27.97 17.00 2.63
C ALA A 278 28.16 18.12 1.60
N GLY A 279 27.08 18.79 1.26
CA GLY A 279 27.07 19.89 0.29
C GLY A 279 25.70 20.18 -0.27
N GLY A 280 25.68 20.92 -1.37
CA GLY A 280 24.48 21.41 -2.04
C GLY A 280 24.52 22.94 -2.20
N PRO A 281 23.45 23.57 -2.66
CA PRO A 281 22.15 22.94 -2.99
C PRO A 281 22.17 22.16 -4.31
N TYR A 282 21.50 21.03 -4.31
CA TYR A 282 21.29 20.18 -5.48
C TYR A 282 19.83 20.16 -5.94
N THR A 283 19.59 19.59 -7.10
CA THR A 283 18.24 19.20 -7.56
C THR A 283 18.16 17.69 -7.60
N LEU A 284 17.18 17.11 -6.93
CA LEU A 284 16.80 15.69 -7.04
C LEU A 284 15.68 15.59 -8.09
N THR A 285 15.89 14.79 -9.12
CA THR A 285 14.89 14.51 -10.14
C THR A 285 14.61 13.02 -10.17
N ILE A 286 13.34 12.65 -10.08
CA ILE A 286 12.87 11.28 -10.27
C ILE A 286 11.90 11.29 -11.44
N SER A 287 12.13 10.43 -12.43
CA SER A 287 11.34 10.44 -13.65
C SER A 287 11.02 9.06 -14.17
N THR A 288 9.84 8.96 -14.77
CA THR A 288 9.41 7.87 -15.63
C THR A 288 9.14 8.44 -17.03
N PRO A 289 8.84 7.62 -18.07
CA PRO A 289 8.44 8.14 -19.38
C PRO A 289 7.22 9.08 -19.34
N HIS A 290 6.38 8.97 -18.29
CA HIS A 290 5.09 9.67 -18.20
C HIS A 290 5.05 10.78 -17.15
N ARG A 291 6.00 10.82 -16.20
CA ARG A 291 5.99 11.78 -15.09
C ARG A 291 7.40 12.15 -14.65
N ILE A 292 7.58 13.42 -14.29
CA ILE A 292 8.80 13.94 -13.68
C ILE A 292 8.43 14.60 -12.34
N LEU A 293 9.13 14.18 -11.29
CA LEU A 293 9.12 14.83 -9.98
C LEU A 293 10.48 15.52 -9.81
N LYS A 294 10.47 16.79 -9.48
CA LYS A 294 11.67 17.61 -9.31
C LYS A 294 11.62 18.31 -7.96
N TYR A 295 12.67 18.10 -7.17
CA TYR A 295 12.84 18.74 -5.87
C TYR A 295 14.10 19.60 -5.89
N THR A 296 13.93 20.86 -5.50
CA THR A 296 14.98 21.86 -5.55
C THR A 296 15.54 22.17 -4.17
N ASN A 297 16.70 22.84 -4.14
CA ASN A 297 17.37 23.24 -2.90
C ASN A 297 17.62 22.06 -1.93
N VAL A 298 17.94 20.89 -2.49
CA VAL A 298 18.26 19.68 -1.71
C VAL A 298 19.68 19.76 -1.17
N LEU A 299 19.85 19.57 0.12
CA LEU A 299 21.17 19.50 0.76
C LEU A 299 21.53 18.05 1.10
N ILE A 300 22.81 17.78 1.21
CA ILE A 300 23.36 16.54 1.75
C ILE A 300 24.04 16.86 3.07
N GLY A 301 23.63 16.20 4.15
CA GLY A 301 24.10 16.52 5.51
C GLY A 301 23.71 15.47 6.53
N GLU A 302 23.61 15.85 7.77
CA GLU A 302 23.09 15.02 8.85
C GLU A 302 21.57 15.10 8.92
N VAL A 303 20.88 13.95 9.08
CA VAL A 303 19.43 13.89 9.26
C VAL A 303 19.09 13.20 10.56
N TRP A 304 18.33 13.87 11.41
CA TRP A 304 17.98 13.36 12.74
C TRP A 304 16.45 13.36 12.95
N LEU A 305 15.96 12.24 13.49
CA LEU A 305 14.59 12.11 13.96
C LEU A 305 14.53 12.51 15.44
N CYS A 306 13.83 13.59 15.73
CA CYS A 306 13.60 14.12 17.06
C CYS A 306 12.19 13.69 17.50
N SER A 307 12.08 12.58 18.20
CA SER A 307 10.81 12.00 18.62
C SER A 307 10.66 12.03 20.15
N GLY A 308 9.43 12.18 20.61
CA GLY A 308 9.11 12.21 22.05
C GLY A 308 7.72 12.74 22.32
N GLN A 309 7.53 13.23 23.53
CA GLN A 309 6.27 13.83 23.99
C GLN A 309 6.50 15.26 24.45
N SER A 310 5.81 15.73 25.50
CA SER A 310 5.73 17.14 25.93
C SER A 310 7.05 17.92 25.93
N ASN A 311 8.16 17.32 26.42
CA ASN A 311 9.45 18.01 26.43
C ASN A 311 10.03 18.18 25.02
N MET A 312 9.84 17.21 24.13
CA MET A 312 10.30 17.30 22.75
C MET A 312 9.39 18.23 21.91
N GLU A 313 8.10 18.33 22.25
CA GLU A 313 7.16 19.27 21.62
C GLU A 313 7.37 20.71 22.09
N PHE A 314 7.99 20.94 23.27
CA PHE A 314 8.17 22.25 23.87
C PHE A 314 8.89 23.22 22.92
N MET A 315 8.22 24.30 22.55
CA MET A 315 8.65 25.20 21.48
C MET A 315 9.75 26.16 21.92
N LEU A 316 10.62 26.58 21.01
CA LEU A 316 11.70 27.50 21.27
C LEU A 316 11.18 28.81 21.89
N ARG A 317 10.03 29.37 21.44
CA ARG A 317 9.41 30.57 21.98
C ARG A 317 8.97 30.46 23.44
N GLN A 318 8.84 29.27 23.97
CA GLN A 318 8.43 28.99 25.35
C GLN A 318 9.64 28.89 26.31
N THR A 319 10.85 28.85 25.77
CA THR A 319 12.08 28.78 26.56
C THR A 319 12.43 30.15 27.17
N ILE A 320 13.19 30.14 28.27
CA ILE A 320 13.68 31.37 28.94
C ILE A 320 14.52 32.19 27.97
N THR A 321 15.31 31.55 27.12
CA THR A 321 16.23 32.21 26.18
C THR A 321 15.58 32.50 24.83
N GLY A 322 14.37 32.04 24.55
CA GLY A 322 13.70 32.15 23.26
C GLY A 322 13.65 33.56 22.69
N LYS A 323 13.35 34.56 23.54
CA LYS A 323 13.33 36.00 23.11
C LYS A 323 14.68 36.45 22.56
N LYS A 324 15.80 35.91 23.08
CA LYS A 324 17.14 36.25 22.64
C LYS A 324 17.56 35.45 21.42
N ASP A 325 17.22 34.17 21.39
CA ASP A 325 17.77 33.21 20.42
C ASP A 325 16.98 33.20 19.09
N ILE A 326 15.67 33.42 19.14
CA ILE A 326 14.81 33.43 17.95
C ILE A 326 15.27 34.42 16.88
N PRO A 327 15.59 35.70 17.19
CA PRO A 327 16.04 36.68 16.18
C PRO A 327 17.31 36.24 15.44
N GLN A 328 18.09 35.34 16.01
CA GLN A 328 19.36 34.87 15.48
C GLN A 328 19.24 33.47 14.84
N ALA A 329 18.03 32.89 14.77
CA ALA A 329 17.80 31.52 14.37
C ALA A 329 17.92 31.24 12.85
N ALA A 330 18.16 32.28 12.03
CA ALA A 330 18.29 32.11 10.59
C ALA A 330 19.54 31.31 10.24
N ASP A 331 19.34 30.12 9.65
CA ASP A 331 20.40 29.27 9.09
C ASP A 331 19.91 28.52 7.85
N GLU A 332 20.45 28.89 6.68
CA GLU A 332 20.08 28.24 5.41
C GLU A 332 20.51 26.76 5.31
N GLN A 333 21.40 26.30 6.17
CA GLN A 333 21.87 24.92 6.21
C GLN A 333 21.24 24.10 7.34
N LEU A 334 20.37 24.70 8.15
CA LEU A 334 19.50 24.02 9.09
C LEU A 334 18.11 23.90 8.49
N ARG A 335 17.58 22.68 8.40
CA ARG A 335 16.28 22.40 7.80
C ARG A 335 15.38 21.72 8.81
N LEU A 336 14.13 22.13 8.81
CA LEU A 336 13.11 21.73 9.78
C LEU A 336 11.98 21.01 9.04
N TYR A 337 11.60 19.82 9.51
CA TYR A 337 10.41 19.09 9.09
C TYR A 337 9.55 18.82 10.31
N ASP A 338 8.49 19.56 10.49
CA ASP A 338 7.72 19.62 11.73
C ASP A 338 6.38 18.89 11.59
N MET A 339 6.30 17.67 12.12
CA MET A 339 5.10 16.83 12.08
C MET A 339 4.12 17.24 13.20
N LYS A 340 3.37 18.32 13.00
CA LYS A 340 2.40 18.81 13.97
C LYS A 340 1.09 18.03 13.92
N ALA A 341 0.60 17.66 15.11
CA ALA A 341 -0.76 17.15 15.24
C ALA A 341 -1.80 18.21 14.85
N ARG A 342 -2.92 17.78 14.29
CA ARG A 342 -4.08 18.63 14.00
C ARG A 342 -4.86 18.94 15.28
N TRP A 343 -4.91 17.99 16.21
CA TRP A 343 -5.66 18.07 17.45
C TRP A 343 -4.75 17.76 18.64
N ARG A 344 -5.07 18.32 19.79
CA ARG A 344 -4.40 18.00 21.04
C ARG A 344 -4.90 16.66 21.57
N THR A 345 -4.03 15.92 22.25
CA THR A 345 -4.32 14.59 22.81
C THR A 345 -4.93 14.64 24.22
N ASP A 346 -5.10 15.82 24.80
CA ASP A 346 -5.65 16.07 26.13
C ASP A 346 -7.19 16.08 26.18
N ALA A 347 -7.85 15.94 25.05
CA ALA A 347 -9.30 15.88 24.97
C ALA A 347 -9.83 14.55 25.54
N VAL A 348 -10.76 14.64 26.49
CA VAL A 348 -11.43 13.46 27.09
C VAL A 348 -12.44 12.84 26.11
N GLN A 349 -13.05 13.66 25.29
CA GLN A 349 -13.95 13.26 24.21
C GLN A 349 -13.66 14.10 22.96
N TRP A 350 -13.78 13.44 21.81
CA TRP A 350 -13.56 14.07 20.52
C TRP A 350 -14.85 14.07 19.73
N ASP A 351 -15.09 15.15 19.01
CA ASP A 351 -16.24 15.25 18.13
C ASP A 351 -16.20 14.16 17.04
N ALA A 352 -17.37 13.77 16.54
CA ALA A 352 -17.49 12.74 15.50
C ALA A 352 -16.66 13.04 14.25
N SER A 353 -16.52 14.32 13.87
CA SER A 353 -15.70 14.73 12.72
C SER A 353 -14.20 14.54 12.96
N VAL A 354 -13.74 14.72 14.19
CA VAL A 354 -12.35 14.46 14.58
C VAL A 354 -12.08 12.97 14.58
N LEU A 355 -12.98 12.16 15.16
CA LEU A 355 -12.89 10.70 15.14
C LEU A 355 -12.87 10.16 13.71
N ASP A 356 -13.70 10.70 12.82
CA ASP A 356 -13.70 10.35 11.39
C ASP A 356 -12.35 10.66 10.73
N SER A 357 -11.81 11.84 10.97
CA SER A 357 -10.50 12.22 10.45
C SER A 357 -9.36 11.36 10.99
N LEU A 358 -9.40 10.97 12.28
CA LEU A 358 -8.44 10.05 12.88
C LEU A 358 -8.52 8.66 12.27
N ASN A 359 -9.73 8.17 12.03
CA ASN A 359 -9.95 6.89 11.33
C ASN A 359 -9.41 6.92 9.90
N HIS A 360 -9.34 8.09 9.27
CA HIS A 360 -8.71 8.30 7.97
C HIS A 360 -7.20 8.62 8.07
N LEU A 361 -6.56 8.39 9.21
CA LEU A 361 -5.14 8.64 9.48
C LEU A 361 -4.71 10.10 9.24
N GLN A 362 -5.62 11.04 9.39
CA GLN A 362 -5.38 12.47 9.18
C GLN A 362 -4.92 13.19 10.47
N TYR A 363 -4.18 12.49 11.32
CA TYR A 363 -3.73 13.02 12.61
C TYR A 363 -2.74 14.16 12.46
N TYR A 364 -1.81 14.05 11.51
CA TYR A 364 -0.83 15.10 11.26
C TYR A 364 -1.32 16.12 10.23
N LYS A 365 -0.86 17.36 10.40
CA LYS A 365 -0.96 18.39 9.35
C LYS A 365 -0.04 18.02 8.20
N GLU A 366 -0.41 18.41 7.00
CA GLU A 366 0.53 18.40 5.88
C GLU A 366 1.71 19.30 6.23
N THR A 367 2.91 18.84 5.94
CA THR A 367 4.15 19.55 6.23
C THR A 367 5.18 19.32 5.13
N GLU A 368 6.16 20.20 5.07
CA GLU A 368 7.27 20.14 4.13
C GLU A 368 8.57 20.54 4.82
N TRP A 369 9.69 20.33 4.17
CA TRP A 369 10.97 20.81 4.67
C TRP A 369 11.07 22.32 4.54
N GLU A 370 11.32 23.00 5.63
CA GLU A 370 11.50 24.44 5.69
C GLU A 370 12.95 24.81 5.99
N ILE A 371 13.43 25.91 5.38
CA ILE A 371 14.67 26.56 5.79
C ILE A 371 14.48 27.16 7.19
N CYS A 372 15.43 26.98 8.09
CA CYS A 372 15.33 27.55 9.42
C CYS A 372 15.35 29.07 9.36
N THR A 373 14.28 29.68 9.79
CA THR A 373 14.08 31.14 9.94
C THR A 373 13.64 31.46 11.35
N PRO A 374 13.74 32.71 11.84
CA PRO A 374 13.20 33.09 13.13
C PRO A 374 11.73 32.74 13.30
N ALA A 375 10.94 32.84 12.23
CA ALA A 375 9.50 32.60 12.26
C ALA A 375 9.16 31.12 12.52
N ASN A 376 9.76 30.18 11.79
CA ASN A 376 9.47 28.76 11.98
C ASN A 376 10.23 28.16 13.17
N ALA A 377 11.47 28.59 13.45
CA ALA A 377 12.21 28.15 14.63
C ALA A 377 11.48 28.50 15.94
N ALA A 378 10.79 29.63 16.03
CA ALA A 378 10.00 30.00 17.19
C ALA A 378 8.94 28.96 17.58
N HIS A 379 8.40 28.24 16.60
CA HIS A 379 7.35 27.23 16.75
C HIS A 379 7.86 25.80 16.69
N PHE A 380 9.15 25.61 16.48
CA PHE A 380 9.81 24.30 16.44
C PHE A 380 10.24 23.85 17.84
N SER A 381 10.51 22.54 17.99
CA SER A 381 11.04 21.95 19.22
C SER A 381 12.31 22.67 19.69
N ALA A 382 12.33 23.16 20.91
CA ALA A 382 13.51 23.81 21.49
C ALA A 382 14.69 22.84 21.60
N ILE A 383 14.45 21.61 22.09
CA ILE A 383 15.51 20.59 22.25
C ILE A 383 16.08 20.24 20.88
N ALA A 384 15.24 19.98 19.91
CA ALA A 384 15.69 19.65 18.56
C ALA A 384 16.45 20.83 17.92
N TYR A 385 15.97 22.06 18.08
CA TYR A 385 16.62 23.26 17.56
C TYR A 385 18.02 23.44 18.12
N TYR A 386 18.19 23.44 19.46
CA TYR A 386 19.53 23.59 20.07
C TYR A 386 20.47 22.45 19.75
N PHE A 387 19.95 21.23 19.69
CA PHE A 387 20.72 20.07 19.22
C PHE A 387 21.20 20.27 17.77
N GLY A 388 20.33 20.70 16.88
CA GLY A 388 20.67 20.98 15.49
C GLY A 388 21.69 22.09 15.34
N GLN A 389 21.57 23.19 16.10
CA GLN A 389 22.58 24.26 16.13
C GLN A 389 23.95 23.74 16.60
N MET A 390 23.98 22.97 17.68
CA MET A 390 25.21 22.40 18.20
C MET A 390 25.89 21.48 17.16
N LEU A 391 25.13 20.67 16.44
CA LEU A 391 25.65 19.86 15.34
C LEU A 391 26.17 20.71 14.18
N ARG A 392 25.46 21.77 13.80
CA ARG A 392 25.89 22.73 12.79
C ARG A 392 27.23 23.36 13.16
N ASP A 393 27.35 23.79 14.41
CA ASP A 393 28.57 24.44 14.91
C ASP A 393 29.75 23.47 15.00
N SER A 394 29.51 22.25 15.40
CA SER A 394 30.55 21.24 15.59
C SER A 394 31.02 20.60 14.28
N LEU A 395 30.07 20.22 13.40
CA LEU A 395 30.36 19.44 12.20
C LEU A 395 30.55 20.31 10.94
N LYS A 396 30.06 21.56 10.96
CA LYS A 396 30.08 22.50 9.82
C LYS A 396 29.48 21.93 8.52
N VAL A 397 28.45 21.08 8.66
CA VAL A 397 27.69 20.47 7.54
C VAL A 397 26.22 20.81 7.66
N PRO A 398 25.43 20.70 6.58
CA PRO A 398 23.98 20.83 6.65
C PRO A 398 23.35 19.87 7.67
N VAL A 399 22.31 20.28 8.37
CA VAL A 399 21.58 19.47 9.36
C VAL A 399 20.08 19.56 9.11
N GLY A 400 19.42 18.41 9.02
CA GLY A 400 17.98 18.27 8.92
C GLY A 400 17.40 17.65 10.19
N LEU A 401 16.34 18.25 10.70
CA LEU A 401 15.63 17.83 11.90
C LEU A 401 14.19 17.47 11.54
N ILE A 402 13.82 16.22 11.73
CA ILE A 402 12.43 15.74 11.62
C ILE A 402 11.88 15.69 13.04
N CYS A 403 10.98 16.59 13.39
CA CYS A 403 10.33 16.59 14.69
C CYS A 403 9.00 15.81 14.60
N ASN A 404 8.89 14.74 15.39
CA ASN A 404 7.69 13.97 15.58
C ASN A 404 7.45 13.83 17.10
N ALA A 405 6.86 14.84 17.68
CA ALA A 405 6.59 14.91 19.11
C ALA A 405 5.17 15.41 19.35
N ILE A 406 4.48 14.72 20.28
CA ILE A 406 3.10 15.03 20.68
C ILE A 406 3.02 14.83 22.20
N GLY A 407 2.59 15.87 22.91
CA GLY A 407 2.41 15.88 24.36
C GLY A 407 1.10 16.50 24.81
#